data_a6e70a987108fec758974aca3ea2eb6f
#
_entry.id   a6e70a987108fec758974aca3ea2eb6f
#
_cell.length_a   1.000
_cell.length_b   1.000
_cell.length_c   1.000
_cell.angle_alpha   90.00
_cell.angle_beta   90.00
_cell.angle_gamma   90.00
#
_symmetry.space_group_name_H-M   'P 1'
#
loop_
_entity.id
_entity.type
_entity.pdbx_description
1 polymer ?
#
loop_
_entity_poly.entity_id
_entity_poly.type
_entity_poly.pdbx_seq_one_letter_code
_entity_poly.pdbx_strand_id
1 'polypeptide(L)'
;MAYFAEGKQNVRKIKFYGGTDMKMKTITSAAALILAAVMLAGCGGNTGNAGTAAAPDETTNASNTAGISTEADEDAIKSMTSLEMIRAMGNGINLGNTLEAYNHGGYLNGMNPDGFETGWGQPYTTPEMIQGMKDAGFDTIRIPVAWTNGMHFEEGDYTIDERLMSRVETVVNYALDADMYVIVNDHWDGGWWGMFGSEEQETRDKALEMYKSMWTQIGERFKGYSYKLIFESANEELGDRLNDKEVTGSKGVLNKDQCYETANMINSEFVKLIRSLGGNNADRFLLIAGYNTDITHTCDDRFKMPEDTADSKLLLSVHYYTPWDYCATESVNHWGSPKNYEEQNGLFEKLSKFSQQGYGVVIGEYAVMTKHGVKPDTDKFYSNLLDNCDLYDYCPVLWDCNDFYKRATNTTADETIAEIFLSRRYENEKGKDVEAIKSEAKERIEETAQNASEQQKESIEFPPSDDMAIAWIMFASNDYGISYSVGDVYDPTNCTTGVKAGNVQITGEGTYTVSLDFTDCGSAKGTAFSALGISNGEILFPGYTYTIEEILIDGEVYEMAGKSYTSSDDGKCTRVNLYNGWVNEVPPEARTADGDLTDCSAQIMTLPKKRSVDTISITFTAKAPD
;
A
#
# COMPACT_ATOMS: atom_id res chain seq x y z
N MET A 1 22.18 10.10 13.70
CA MET A 1 22.19 10.95 14.92
C MET A 1 21.58 12.30 14.52
N ALA A 2 20.35 12.52 14.87
CA ALA A 2 19.65 13.77 14.58
C ALA A 2 19.59 14.60 15.87
N TYR A 3 20.01 15.86 15.78
CA TYR A 3 19.89 16.84 16.84
C TYR A 3 18.46 17.37 16.89
N PHE A 4 17.80 17.22 18.02
CA PHE A 4 16.59 17.97 18.37
C PHE A 4 16.96 19.23 19.11
N ALA A 5 16.50 20.39 18.59
CA ALA A 5 16.51 21.65 19.32
C ALA A 5 15.12 21.87 19.93
N GLU A 6 15.08 21.99 21.26
CA GLU A 6 13.87 22.33 22.03
C GLU A 6 13.50 23.81 21.84
N GLY A 7 12.30 24.06 21.33
CA GLY A 7 11.63 25.35 21.40
C GLY A 7 10.46 25.33 22.35
N LYS A 8 10.61 25.89 23.56
CA LYS A 8 9.51 26.12 24.51
C LYS A 8 8.57 27.19 23.98
N GLN A 9 7.30 26.90 23.83
CA GLN A 9 6.25 27.91 23.76
C GLN A 9 5.12 27.62 24.75
N ASN A 10 4.77 28.68 25.49
CA ASN A 10 3.76 28.75 26.53
C ASN A 10 2.35 28.48 25.99
N VAL A 11 1.64 27.52 26.61
CA VAL A 11 0.21 27.30 26.39
C VAL A 11 -0.59 28.04 27.44
N ARG A 12 -1.34 29.06 27.05
CA ARG A 12 -2.44 29.66 27.85
C ARG A 12 -3.66 28.74 27.83
N LYS A 13 -4.12 28.37 29.01
CA LYS A 13 -5.37 27.64 29.23
C LYS A 13 -6.57 28.53 28.87
N ILE A 14 -7.43 28.06 28.00
CA ILE A 14 -8.82 28.56 27.84
C ILE A 14 -9.76 27.42 28.20
N LYS A 15 -10.62 27.66 29.20
CA LYS A 15 -11.72 26.79 29.60
C LYS A 15 -12.87 26.99 28.62
N PHE A 16 -13.46 25.92 28.09
CA PHE A 16 -14.83 25.93 27.60
C PHE A 16 -15.68 24.87 28.28
N TYR A 17 -16.87 25.29 28.67
CA TYR A 17 -17.98 24.54 29.28
C TYR A 17 -18.87 23.95 28.19
N GLY A 18 -19.33 22.72 28.42
CA GLY A 18 -20.70 22.30 28.13
C GLY A 18 -21.02 21.59 26.85
N GLY A 19 -21.60 20.41 26.97
CA GLY A 19 -22.69 19.94 26.08
C GLY A 19 -22.39 18.70 25.24
N THR A 20 -22.84 17.59 25.79
CA THR A 20 -23.44 16.38 25.17
C THR A 20 -23.56 16.34 23.64
N ASP A 21 -23.20 15.24 23.08
CA ASP A 21 -23.85 14.26 22.21
C ASP A 21 -22.94 13.65 21.16
N MET A 22 -22.73 12.37 21.39
CA MET A 22 -22.73 11.25 20.48
C MET A 22 -22.66 11.52 18.97
N LYS A 23 -21.61 11.03 18.31
CA LYS A 23 -21.79 10.08 17.21
C LYS A 23 -20.45 9.48 16.75
N MET A 24 -20.44 8.17 16.76
CA MET A 24 -19.50 7.31 16.05
C MET A 24 -19.41 7.72 14.59
N LYS A 25 -18.22 8.03 14.10
CA LYS A 25 -17.87 7.84 12.68
C LYS A 25 -16.38 8.02 12.41
N THR A 26 -15.86 7.04 11.72
CA THR A 26 -14.80 7.07 10.72
C THR A 26 -13.37 7.15 11.21
N ILE A 27 -12.81 5.98 11.37
CA ILE A 27 -11.37 5.70 11.33
C ILE A 27 -11.10 5.20 9.91
N THR A 28 -10.70 6.08 9.00
CA THR A 28 -10.17 5.70 7.68
C THR A 28 -9.26 6.77 7.04
N SER A 29 -8.94 7.85 7.74
CA SER A 29 -8.20 8.96 7.11
C SER A 29 -6.75 9.12 7.56
N ALA A 30 -6.22 8.22 8.40
CA ALA A 30 -4.84 8.35 8.91
C ALA A 30 -3.79 7.62 8.06
N ALA A 31 -4.19 6.67 7.21
CA ALA A 31 -3.25 5.86 6.44
C ALA A 31 -2.64 6.58 5.23
N ALA A 32 -3.40 7.46 4.58
CA ALA A 32 -2.95 8.15 3.37
C ALA A 32 -1.91 9.27 3.61
N LEU A 33 -1.88 9.86 4.81
CA LEU A 33 -0.97 10.95 5.16
C LEU A 33 0.46 10.50 5.49
N ILE A 34 0.70 9.20 5.67
CA ILE A 34 2.01 8.65 6.03
C ILE A 34 2.82 8.25 4.78
N LEU A 35 2.16 8.05 3.62
CA LEU A 35 2.81 7.58 2.39
C LEU A 35 3.99 8.46 1.94
N ALA A 36 3.84 9.77 1.94
CA ALA A 36 4.88 10.67 1.45
C ALA A 36 6.10 10.77 2.38
N ALA A 37 5.91 10.57 3.69
CA ALA A 37 6.99 10.72 4.68
C ALA A 37 7.85 9.46 4.83
N VAL A 38 7.29 8.27 4.57
CA VAL A 38 8.01 6.99 4.74
C VAL A 38 8.82 6.63 3.50
N MET A 39 8.36 6.96 2.30
CA MET A 39 9.15 6.76 1.07
C MET A 39 10.43 7.59 1.02
N LEU A 40 10.49 8.71 1.76
CA LEU A 40 11.68 9.56 1.90
C LEU A 40 12.73 9.00 2.88
N ALA A 41 12.35 8.12 3.80
CA ALA A 41 13.25 7.57 4.80
C ALA A 41 13.96 6.26 4.36
N GLY A 42 13.49 5.61 3.31
CA GLY A 42 13.96 4.28 2.88
C GLY A 42 15.26 4.28 2.07
N CYS A 43 15.59 5.35 1.39
CA CYS A 43 16.72 5.39 0.43
C CYS A 43 17.96 6.17 0.90
N GLY A 44 18.10 6.44 2.17
CA GLY A 44 19.21 7.21 2.74
C GLY A 44 20.22 6.38 3.54
N GLY A 45 21.15 5.73 2.90
CA GLY A 45 22.20 5.05 3.65
C GLY A 45 23.36 4.50 2.85
N ASN A 46 24.21 5.34 2.32
CA ASN A 46 25.65 5.12 2.36
C ASN A 46 26.42 6.40 1.99
N THR A 47 26.99 7.09 2.95
CA THR A 47 27.93 8.19 2.70
C THR A 47 29.30 7.59 2.32
N GLY A 48 29.40 7.12 1.09
CA GLY A 48 30.68 6.90 0.43
C GLY A 48 30.99 8.10 -0.43
N ASN A 49 32.12 8.71 -0.19
CA ASN A 49 32.68 9.88 -0.85
C ASN A 49 32.60 9.74 -2.39
N ALA A 50 31.57 10.26 -3.02
CA ALA A 50 31.44 10.27 -4.47
C ALA A 50 32.17 11.52 -4.98
N GLY A 51 33.26 11.30 -5.66
CA GLY A 51 33.92 12.32 -6.45
C GLY A 51 32.92 12.84 -7.50
N THR A 52 32.90 14.16 -7.66
CA THR A 52 32.12 14.86 -8.68
C THR A 52 32.52 14.33 -10.07
N ALA A 53 31.72 13.43 -10.62
CA ALA A 53 31.76 13.11 -12.03
C ALA A 53 31.09 14.27 -12.78
N ALA A 54 31.84 15.01 -13.57
CA ALA A 54 31.33 16.00 -14.49
C ALA A 54 30.47 15.31 -15.56
N ALA A 55 29.35 15.93 -15.93
CA ALA A 55 28.54 15.50 -17.05
C ALA A 55 29.41 15.36 -18.32
N PRO A 56 29.22 14.35 -19.15
CA PRO A 56 29.91 14.24 -20.42
C PRO A 56 29.50 15.38 -21.34
N ASP A 57 30.48 16.00 -21.97
CA ASP A 57 30.31 17.07 -22.95
C ASP A 57 29.84 16.45 -24.27
N GLU A 58 28.51 16.36 -24.48
CA GLU A 58 27.94 15.83 -25.71
C GLU A 58 27.75 16.93 -26.76
N THR A 59 28.81 17.19 -27.50
CA THR A 59 28.71 17.78 -28.84
C THR A 59 29.12 16.73 -29.90
N THR A 60 28.23 15.81 -30.20
CA THR A 60 28.29 15.06 -31.48
C THR A 60 26.87 14.81 -31.98
N ASN A 61 26.56 15.47 -33.11
CA ASN A 61 25.44 15.08 -33.98
C ASN A 61 25.67 13.63 -34.44
N ALA A 62 25.14 12.65 -33.72
CA ALA A 62 24.99 11.30 -34.20
C ALA A 62 23.59 11.17 -34.80
N SER A 63 23.52 10.93 -36.10
CA SER A 63 22.30 10.56 -36.79
C SER A 63 21.75 9.27 -36.20
N ASN A 64 20.62 9.37 -35.49
CA ASN A 64 19.88 8.24 -34.93
C ASN A 64 19.42 7.29 -36.05
N THR A 65 19.96 6.09 -36.03
CA THR A 65 19.42 4.91 -36.75
C THR A 65 19.57 3.66 -35.91
N ALA A 66 19.07 3.68 -34.67
CA ALA A 66 18.90 2.48 -33.85
C ALA A 66 17.54 2.57 -33.15
N GLY A 67 16.71 1.56 -33.31
CA GLY A 67 15.46 1.42 -32.54
C GLY A 67 14.24 2.16 -33.12
N ILE A 68 14.23 2.57 -34.38
CA ILE A 68 13.03 3.15 -35.01
C ILE A 68 12.05 2.01 -35.28
N SER A 69 10.93 1.95 -34.49
CA SER A 69 9.75 1.16 -34.87
C SER A 69 9.39 1.47 -36.33
N THR A 70 9.09 0.45 -37.10
CA THR A 70 8.69 0.66 -38.49
C THR A 70 7.31 1.32 -38.51
N GLU A 71 6.96 1.99 -39.62
CA GLU A 71 5.60 2.53 -39.80
C GLU A 71 4.52 1.45 -39.62
N ALA A 72 4.82 0.20 -39.98
CA ALA A 72 3.93 -0.94 -39.76
C ALA A 72 3.79 -1.31 -38.26
N ASP A 73 4.86 -1.18 -37.47
CA ASP A 73 4.81 -1.42 -36.01
C ASP A 73 3.98 -0.33 -35.32
N GLU A 74 4.16 0.94 -35.72
CA GLU A 74 3.37 2.06 -35.19
C GLU A 74 1.88 1.93 -35.53
N ASP A 75 1.54 1.53 -36.75
CA ASP A 75 0.16 1.27 -37.14
C ASP A 75 -0.44 0.09 -36.38
N ALA A 76 0.35 -0.96 -36.12
CA ALA A 76 -0.08 -2.10 -35.31
C ALA A 76 -0.40 -1.65 -33.86
N ILE A 77 0.48 -0.88 -33.19
CA ILE A 77 0.24 -0.36 -31.85
C ILE A 77 -0.96 0.60 -31.85
N LYS A 78 -1.03 1.49 -32.83
CA LYS A 78 -2.16 2.41 -32.98
C LYS A 78 -3.50 1.68 -33.08
N SER A 79 -3.54 0.51 -33.72
CA SER A 79 -4.77 -0.27 -33.88
C SER A 79 -5.20 -1.06 -32.67
N MET A 80 -4.34 -1.24 -31.66
CA MET A 80 -4.64 -1.99 -30.45
C MET A 80 -5.81 -1.38 -29.69
N THR A 81 -6.62 -2.25 -29.09
CA THR A 81 -7.56 -1.90 -28.02
C THR A 81 -6.80 -1.68 -26.70
N SER A 82 -7.47 -1.12 -25.70
CA SER A 82 -6.91 -0.95 -24.35
C SER A 82 -6.44 -2.27 -23.73
N LEU A 83 -7.19 -3.35 -23.91
CA LEU A 83 -6.85 -4.67 -23.38
C LEU A 83 -5.65 -5.30 -24.12
N GLU A 84 -5.57 -5.15 -25.44
CA GLU A 84 -4.40 -5.60 -26.20
C GLU A 84 -3.15 -4.81 -25.82
N MET A 85 -3.28 -3.50 -25.58
CA MET A 85 -2.18 -2.65 -25.12
C MET A 85 -1.64 -3.12 -23.78
N ILE A 86 -2.49 -3.40 -22.81
CA ILE A 86 -2.08 -3.91 -21.48
C ILE A 86 -1.27 -5.21 -21.60
N ARG A 87 -1.69 -6.13 -22.44
CA ARG A 87 -0.96 -7.39 -22.68
C ARG A 87 0.41 -7.14 -23.31
N ALA A 88 0.49 -6.22 -24.27
CA ALA A 88 1.73 -5.84 -24.92
C ALA A 88 2.71 -5.12 -23.98
N MET A 89 2.20 -4.39 -22.99
CA MET A 89 3.00 -3.71 -21.96
C MET A 89 3.73 -4.67 -21.01
N GLY A 90 3.27 -5.90 -20.87
CA GLY A 90 3.95 -6.96 -20.11
C GLY A 90 4.20 -6.60 -18.63
N ASN A 91 5.43 -6.83 -18.15
CA ASN A 91 5.86 -6.37 -16.83
C ASN A 91 6.41 -4.95 -16.92
N GLY A 92 6.09 -4.11 -15.93
CA GLY A 92 6.62 -2.77 -15.81
C GLY A 92 7.49 -2.55 -14.58
N ILE A 93 8.33 -1.50 -14.65
CA ILE A 93 9.15 -1.01 -13.54
C ILE A 93 9.09 0.52 -13.50
N ASN A 94 9.07 1.11 -12.30
CA ASN A 94 9.20 2.55 -12.13
C ASN A 94 10.67 2.97 -12.09
N LEU A 95 11.00 4.09 -12.74
CA LEU A 95 12.26 4.81 -12.53
C LEU A 95 12.09 5.74 -11.31
N GLY A 96 11.83 5.13 -10.14
CA GLY A 96 11.43 5.85 -8.94
C GLY A 96 12.55 6.62 -8.25
N ASN A 97 12.19 7.67 -7.52
CA ASN A 97 13.07 8.61 -6.81
C ASN A 97 14.09 9.31 -7.71
N THR A 98 13.75 9.55 -8.97
CA THR A 98 14.64 10.11 -10.00
C THR A 98 14.12 11.49 -10.44
N LEU A 99 13.41 11.55 -11.57
CA LEU A 99 12.94 12.82 -12.14
C LEU A 99 11.78 13.46 -11.36
N GLU A 100 11.14 12.72 -10.46
CA GLU A 100 10.19 13.24 -9.49
C GLU A 100 10.83 13.75 -8.18
N ALA A 101 12.16 13.74 -8.09
CA ALA A 101 12.88 14.33 -6.95
C ALA A 101 12.49 15.79 -6.80
N TYR A 102 11.73 16.10 -5.73
CA TYR A 102 11.22 17.45 -5.48
C TYR A 102 12.10 18.22 -4.52
N ASN A 103 12.12 19.56 -4.67
CA ASN A 103 13.04 20.45 -3.93
C ASN A 103 12.61 20.72 -2.47
N HIS A 104 11.77 19.91 -1.84
CA HIS A 104 11.50 20.09 -0.41
C HIS A 104 12.79 19.90 0.41
N GLY A 105 12.99 20.74 1.40
CA GLY A 105 14.24 20.72 2.18
C GLY A 105 15.50 21.19 1.44
N GLY A 106 15.37 21.66 0.22
CA GLY A 106 16.48 22.26 -0.53
C GLY A 106 17.40 21.27 -1.24
N TYR A 107 16.94 20.05 -1.51
CA TYR A 107 17.74 19.01 -2.17
C TYR A 107 18.25 19.39 -3.57
N LEU A 108 17.51 20.23 -4.30
CA LEU A 108 17.87 20.65 -5.66
C LEU A 108 18.57 22.03 -5.69
N ASN A 109 18.79 22.66 -4.54
CA ASN A 109 19.39 23.99 -4.48
C ASN A 109 20.79 24.04 -5.11
N GLY A 110 20.94 24.88 -6.15
CA GLY A 110 22.20 25.06 -6.89
C GLY A 110 22.46 23.99 -7.95
N MET A 111 21.54 23.04 -8.15
CA MET A 111 21.59 22.09 -9.26
C MET A 111 21.06 22.72 -10.56
N ASN A 112 21.51 22.19 -11.69
CA ASN A 112 20.90 22.50 -12.98
C ASN A 112 19.68 21.59 -13.20
N PRO A 113 18.63 22.06 -13.90
CA PRO A 113 17.43 21.26 -14.15
C PRO A 113 17.65 19.91 -14.85
N ASP A 114 18.67 19.80 -15.69
CA ASP A 114 19.10 18.54 -16.33
C ASP A 114 19.74 17.51 -15.38
N GLY A 115 20.06 17.94 -14.15
CA GLY A 115 20.63 17.08 -13.10
C GLY A 115 19.67 16.77 -11.95
N PHE A 116 18.43 17.27 -11.95
CA PHE A 116 17.49 17.11 -10.83
C PHE A 116 17.22 15.66 -10.45
N GLU A 117 17.30 14.73 -11.40
CA GLU A 117 17.13 13.30 -11.16
C GLU A 117 18.07 12.71 -10.11
N THR A 118 19.18 13.38 -9.79
CA THR A 118 20.13 12.94 -8.77
C THR A 118 19.88 13.55 -7.39
N GLY A 119 18.90 14.44 -7.26
CA GLY A 119 18.62 15.22 -6.05
C GLY A 119 18.30 14.37 -4.82
N TRP A 120 17.68 13.21 -5.00
CA TRP A 120 17.40 12.25 -3.92
C TRP A 120 18.42 11.10 -3.86
N GLY A 121 19.62 11.29 -4.44
CA GLY A 121 20.73 10.34 -4.33
C GLY A 121 20.71 9.19 -5.33
N GLN A 122 19.83 9.26 -6.33
CA GLN A 122 19.86 8.29 -7.43
C GLN A 122 21.04 8.58 -8.38
N PRO A 123 21.58 7.56 -9.05
CA PRO A 123 22.56 7.77 -10.09
C PRO A 123 21.93 8.47 -11.31
N TYR A 124 22.75 9.14 -12.09
CA TYR A 124 22.32 9.70 -13.37
C TYR A 124 21.88 8.58 -14.32
N THR A 125 20.69 8.66 -14.89
CA THR A 125 20.11 7.61 -15.73
C THR A 125 20.86 7.49 -17.06
N THR A 126 21.23 6.27 -17.44
CA THR A 126 21.94 5.96 -18.67
C THR A 126 21.17 4.96 -19.54
N PRO A 127 21.45 4.87 -20.86
CA PRO A 127 20.81 3.87 -21.71
C PRO A 127 21.11 2.44 -21.26
N GLU A 128 22.30 2.17 -20.68
CA GLU A 128 22.65 0.84 -20.17
C GLU A 128 21.81 0.43 -18.97
N MET A 129 21.43 1.38 -18.09
CA MET A 129 20.50 1.12 -16.98
C MET A 129 19.13 0.71 -17.51
N ILE A 130 18.61 1.44 -18.48
CA ILE A 130 17.31 1.16 -19.08
C ILE A 130 17.33 -0.19 -19.81
N GLN A 131 18.39 -0.45 -20.61
CA GLN A 131 18.56 -1.75 -21.27
C GLN A 131 18.64 -2.88 -20.24
N GLY A 132 19.36 -2.68 -19.12
CA GLY A 132 19.45 -3.67 -18.05
C GLY A 132 18.09 -3.93 -17.37
N MET A 133 17.20 -2.94 -17.23
CA MET A 133 15.83 -3.15 -16.77
C MET A 133 15.03 -3.99 -17.78
N LYS A 134 15.18 -3.71 -19.07
CA LYS A 134 14.59 -4.54 -20.14
C LYS A 134 15.06 -5.99 -20.04
N ASP A 135 16.37 -6.20 -19.89
CA ASP A 135 16.99 -7.52 -19.80
C ASP A 135 16.55 -8.28 -18.52
N ALA A 136 16.25 -7.55 -17.45
CA ALA A 136 15.70 -8.10 -16.19
C ALA A 136 14.22 -8.52 -16.27
N GLY A 137 13.57 -8.39 -17.44
CA GLY A 137 12.22 -8.90 -17.67
C GLY A 137 11.12 -7.83 -17.67
N PHE A 138 11.48 -6.54 -17.80
CA PHE A 138 10.51 -5.44 -17.83
C PHE A 138 10.34 -4.90 -19.26
N ASP A 139 9.09 -4.89 -19.76
CA ASP A 139 8.73 -4.39 -21.09
C ASP A 139 8.18 -2.96 -21.05
N THR A 140 7.81 -2.48 -19.84
CA THR A 140 7.28 -1.15 -19.61
C THR A 140 8.12 -0.43 -18.57
N ILE A 141 8.37 0.86 -18.76
CA ILE A 141 8.95 1.75 -17.77
C ILE A 141 7.99 2.90 -17.47
N ARG A 142 7.74 3.18 -16.20
CA ARG A 142 7.07 4.39 -15.76
C ARG A 142 8.10 5.38 -15.25
N ILE A 143 8.07 6.60 -15.80
CA ILE A 143 8.99 7.70 -15.54
C ILE A 143 8.21 8.78 -14.78
N PRO A 144 8.21 8.76 -13.45
CA PRO A 144 7.64 9.82 -12.63
C PRO A 144 8.41 11.12 -12.82
N VAL A 145 7.72 12.28 -12.90
CA VAL A 145 8.37 13.59 -13.08
C VAL A 145 7.75 14.63 -12.16
N ALA A 146 8.57 15.49 -11.53
CA ALA A 146 8.14 16.69 -10.83
C ALA A 146 8.40 17.91 -11.72
N TRP A 147 7.44 18.23 -12.56
CA TRP A 147 7.57 19.25 -13.60
C TRP A 147 7.68 20.66 -13.03
N THR A 148 7.07 20.94 -11.87
CA THR A 148 7.10 22.27 -11.25
C THR A 148 8.48 22.68 -10.74
N ASN A 149 9.41 21.72 -10.57
CA ASN A 149 10.83 22.06 -10.33
C ASN A 149 11.43 22.91 -11.46
N GLY A 150 10.94 22.78 -12.68
CA GLY A 150 11.36 23.57 -13.84
C GLY A 150 10.49 24.79 -14.11
N MET A 151 9.59 25.19 -13.18
CA MET A 151 8.66 26.29 -13.35
C MET A 151 8.88 27.39 -12.29
N HIS A 152 8.44 28.61 -12.60
CA HIS A 152 8.29 29.70 -11.63
C HIS A 152 6.79 29.94 -11.34
N PHE A 153 6.06 28.86 -11.02
CA PHE A 153 4.60 28.88 -10.96
C PHE A 153 4.03 29.81 -9.86
N GLU A 154 4.77 30.05 -8.78
CA GLU A 154 4.39 31.03 -7.75
C GLU A 154 4.32 32.46 -8.30
N GLU A 155 5.13 32.76 -9.34
CA GLU A 155 5.15 34.02 -10.06
C GLU A 155 4.13 34.08 -11.23
N GLY A 156 3.41 32.96 -11.47
CA GLY A 156 2.48 32.81 -12.58
C GLY A 156 3.14 32.44 -13.91
N ASP A 157 4.40 32.01 -13.90
CA ASP A 157 5.09 31.48 -15.07
C ASP A 157 5.08 29.94 -15.03
N TYR A 158 4.24 29.37 -15.89
CA TYR A 158 4.05 27.90 -16.00
C TYR A 158 4.91 27.30 -17.13
N THR A 159 5.95 28.00 -17.57
CA THR A 159 6.88 27.49 -18.59
C THR A 159 7.84 26.49 -17.97
N ILE A 160 7.88 25.27 -18.52
CA ILE A 160 8.84 24.25 -18.10
C ILE A 160 10.23 24.62 -18.62
N ASP A 161 11.24 24.64 -17.77
CA ASP A 161 12.64 24.85 -18.17
C ASP A 161 13.04 23.81 -19.23
N GLU A 162 13.59 24.31 -20.36
CA GLU A 162 13.96 23.47 -21.49
C GLU A 162 14.98 22.37 -21.13
N ARG A 163 15.85 22.62 -20.13
CA ARG A 163 16.82 21.61 -19.68
C ARG A 163 16.14 20.43 -18.99
N LEU A 164 15.11 20.69 -18.16
CA LEU A 164 14.31 19.60 -17.57
C LEU A 164 13.54 18.85 -18.66
N MET A 165 12.84 19.57 -19.53
CA MET A 165 12.09 18.97 -20.64
C MET A 165 12.99 18.09 -21.52
N SER A 166 14.14 18.61 -21.95
CA SER A 166 15.12 17.87 -22.77
C SER A 166 15.72 16.67 -22.02
N ARG A 167 15.89 16.75 -20.68
CA ARG A 167 16.38 15.61 -19.91
C ARG A 167 15.33 14.50 -19.83
N VAL A 168 14.07 14.84 -19.56
CA VAL A 168 12.97 13.87 -19.57
C VAL A 168 12.87 13.21 -20.96
N GLU A 169 12.91 14.00 -22.02
CA GLU A 169 12.89 13.49 -23.41
C GLU A 169 14.06 12.53 -23.68
N THR A 170 15.25 12.83 -23.17
CA THR A 170 16.42 11.94 -23.31
C THR A 170 16.17 10.58 -22.65
N VAL A 171 15.60 10.56 -21.43
CA VAL A 171 15.31 9.31 -20.72
C VAL A 171 14.18 8.54 -21.41
N VAL A 172 13.15 9.23 -21.91
CA VAL A 172 12.08 8.63 -22.73
C VAL A 172 12.69 7.97 -23.98
N ASN A 173 13.63 8.64 -24.65
CA ASN A 173 14.29 8.07 -25.84
C ASN A 173 15.10 6.82 -25.48
N TYR A 174 15.83 6.79 -24.36
CA TYR A 174 16.55 5.58 -23.93
C TYR A 174 15.59 4.38 -23.78
N ALA A 175 14.41 4.61 -23.24
CA ALA A 175 13.42 3.55 -23.07
C ALA A 175 12.78 3.09 -24.41
N LEU A 176 12.46 4.03 -25.28
CA LEU A 176 11.95 3.71 -26.63
C LEU A 176 13.00 2.98 -27.47
N ASP A 177 14.29 3.39 -27.39
CA ASP A 177 15.41 2.74 -28.08
C ASP A 177 15.66 1.31 -27.56
N ALA A 178 15.35 1.04 -26.27
CA ALA A 178 15.34 -0.28 -25.67
C ALA A 178 14.06 -1.10 -25.97
N ASP A 179 13.22 -0.61 -26.88
CA ASP A 179 11.96 -1.24 -27.25
C ASP A 179 10.98 -1.44 -26.10
N MET A 180 10.91 -0.47 -25.16
CA MET A 180 9.99 -0.48 -24.01
C MET A 180 8.76 0.39 -24.28
N TYR A 181 7.65 0.05 -23.64
CA TYR A 181 6.52 0.97 -23.43
C TYR A 181 6.89 1.96 -22.34
N VAL A 182 6.48 3.22 -22.50
CA VAL A 182 6.88 4.32 -21.62
C VAL A 182 5.65 5.02 -21.07
N ILE A 183 5.57 5.16 -19.74
CA ILE A 183 4.53 5.98 -19.07
C ILE A 183 5.21 7.21 -18.50
N VAL A 184 4.70 8.40 -18.79
CA VAL A 184 5.14 9.68 -18.21
C VAL A 184 3.97 10.36 -17.54
N ASN A 185 4.18 10.88 -16.31
CA ASN A 185 3.16 11.58 -15.54
C ASN A 185 3.65 12.93 -14.98
N ASP A 186 2.77 13.60 -14.25
CA ASP A 186 3.12 14.52 -13.17
C ASP A 186 2.92 13.76 -11.85
N HIS A 187 4.01 13.62 -11.07
CA HIS A 187 4.00 12.86 -9.83
C HIS A 187 3.54 13.75 -8.66
N TRP A 188 3.92 13.45 -7.41
CA TRP A 188 3.53 14.25 -6.24
C TRP A 188 3.85 15.75 -6.38
N ASP A 189 4.98 16.08 -6.93
CA ASP A 189 5.42 17.41 -7.37
C ASP A 189 5.16 18.53 -6.35
N GLY A 190 5.55 18.26 -5.08
CA GLY A 190 5.52 19.24 -4.00
C GLY A 190 4.14 19.60 -3.43
N GLY A 191 3.09 18.92 -3.84
CA GLY A 191 1.75 19.10 -3.29
C GLY A 191 1.00 20.32 -3.84
N TRP A 192 1.38 20.86 -4.99
CA TRP A 192 0.66 21.95 -5.66
C TRP A 192 -0.79 21.58 -5.98
N TRP A 193 -1.09 20.29 -6.12
CA TRP A 193 -2.43 19.74 -6.31
C TRP A 193 -3.44 20.20 -5.26
N GLY A 194 -2.98 20.54 -4.05
CA GLY A 194 -3.81 21.10 -2.99
C GLY A 194 -4.43 22.47 -3.33
N MET A 195 -3.96 23.15 -4.38
CA MET A 195 -4.55 24.38 -4.89
C MET A 195 -5.98 24.16 -5.42
N PHE A 196 -6.30 22.95 -5.92
CA PHE A 196 -7.65 22.60 -6.35
C PHE A 196 -8.67 22.57 -5.19
N GLY A 197 -8.22 22.33 -3.96
CA GLY A 197 -9.04 22.34 -2.76
C GLY A 197 -9.18 23.68 -2.08
N SER A 198 -8.53 24.73 -2.59
CA SER A 198 -8.58 26.06 -1.98
C SER A 198 -10.02 26.59 -1.86
N GLU A 199 -10.31 27.33 -0.77
CA GLU A 199 -11.54 28.09 -0.62
C GLU A 199 -11.70 29.17 -1.71
N GLU A 200 -10.55 29.73 -2.17
CA GLU A 200 -10.52 30.80 -3.17
C GLU A 200 -10.61 30.25 -4.60
N GLN A 201 -11.62 30.72 -5.35
CA GLN A 201 -11.83 30.33 -6.74
C GLN A 201 -10.63 30.66 -7.63
N GLU A 202 -9.99 31.83 -7.44
CA GLU A 202 -8.83 32.26 -8.22
C GLU A 202 -7.66 31.27 -8.09
N THR A 203 -7.45 30.68 -6.89
CA THR A 203 -6.41 29.66 -6.66
C THR A 203 -6.73 28.35 -7.41
N ARG A 204 -8.01 27.93 -7.41
CA ARG A 204 -8.45 26.75 -8.17
C ARG A 204 -8.30 26.96 -9.69
N ASP A 205 -8.64 28.17 -10.17
CA ASP A 205 -8.52 28.50 -11.60
C ASP A 205 -7.04 28.50 -12.03
N LYS A 206 -6.13 29.02 -11.22
CA LYS A 206 -4.67 28.95 -11.44
C LYS A 206 -4.16 27.51 -11.46
N ALA A 207 -4.66 26.63 -10.57
CA ALA A 207 -4.30 25.22 -10.59
C ALA A 207 -4.65 24.56 -11.93
N LEU A 208 -5.85 24.80 -12.41
CA LEU A 208 -6.30 24.24 -13.70
C LEU A 208 -5.53 24.86 -14.88
N GLU A 209 -5.25 26.15 -14.84
CA GLU A 209 -4.44 26.84 -15.86
C GLU A 209 -3.02 26.26 -15.91
N MET A 210 -2.36 26.08 -14.76
CA MET A 210 -1.03 25.46 -14.64
C MET A 210 -1.02 24.04 -15.18
N TYR A 211 -1.99 23.21 -14.75
CA TYR A 211 -2.17 21.84 -15.24
C TYR A 211 -2.28 21.78 -16.76
N LYS A 212 -3.12 22.62 -17.34
CA LYS A 212 -3.30 22.69 -18.80
C LYS A 212 -2.06 23.21 -19.52
N SER A 213 -1.36 24.20 -18.98
CA SER A 213 -0.11 24.70 -19.55
C SER A 213 0.96 23.63 -19.56
N MET A 214 1.13 22.92 -18.45
CA MET A 214 2.07 21.81 -18.32
C MET A 214 1.80 20.73 -19.36
N TRP A 215 0.58 20.17 -19.41
CA TRP A 215 0.23 19.12 -20.35
C TRP A 215 0.21 19.57 -21.81
N THR A 216 -0.01 20.86 -22.07
CA THR A 216 0.15 21.40 -23.43
C THR A 216 1.61 21.33 -23.88
N GLN A 217 2.56 21.76 -23.02
CA GLN A 217 3.99 21.73 -23.33
C GLN A 217 4.49 20.29 -23.53
N ILE A 218 4.10 19.37 -22.63
CA ILE A 218 4.43 17.94 -22.74
C ILE A 218 3.84 17.35 -24.01
N GLY A 219 2.54 17.56 -24.26
CA GLY A 219 1.84 17.01 -25.41
C GLY A 219 2.38 17.54 -26.74
N GLU A 220 2.75 18.82 -26.85
CA GLU A 220 3.38 19.38 -28.05
C GLU A 220 4.82 18.85 -28.24
N ARG A 221 5.61 18.68 -27.16
CA ARG A 221 6.96 18.11 -27.22
C ARG A 221 6.96 16.70 -27.79
N PHE A 222 6.04 15.87 -27.32
CA PHE A 222 5.96 14.46 -27.68
C PHE A 222 4.92 14.14 -28.76
N LYS A 223 4.41 15.12 -29.45
CA LYS A 223 3.31 15.01 -30.42
C LYS A 223 3.52 13.96 -31.52
N GLY A 224 4.75 13.83 -32.00
CA GLY A 224 5.14 12.90 -33.06
C GLY A 224 5.78 11.60 -32.56
N TYR A 225 5.84 11.39 -31.24
CA TYR A 225 6.47 10.21 -30.66
C TYR A 225 5.61 8.95 -30.83
N SER A 226 6.28 7.79 -30.78
CA SER A 226 5.67 6.45 -30.85
C SER A 226 4.42 6.33 -29.98
N TYR A 227 3.47 5.50 -30.41
CA TYR A 227 2.30 5.09 -29.61
C TYR A 227 2.67 4.22 -28.39
N LYS A 228 3.94 3.76 -28.26
CA LYS A 228 4.46 3.18 -27.01
C LYS A 228 4.59 4.18 -25.87
N LEU A 229 4.63 5.50 -26.16
CA LEU A 229 4.62 6.53 -25.12
C LEU A 229 3.19 6.83 -24.69
N ILE A 230 2.92 6.65 -23.40
CA ILE A 230 1.62 6.80 -22.75
C ILE A 230 1.72 7.98 -21.78
N PHE A 231 0.71 8.84 -21.75
CA PHE A 231 0.62 9.92 -20.75
C PHE A 231 -0.33 9.53 -19.64
N GLU A 232 0.09 9.68 -18.40
CA GLU A 232 -0.70 9.42 -17.20
C GLU A 232 -1.14 10.75 -16.56
N SER A 233 -2.45 10.91 -16.34
CA SER A 233 -3.09 12.18 -15.97
C SER A 233 -2.60 12.79 -14.65
N ALA A 234 -2.23 11.97 -13.69
CA ALA A 234 -1.70 12.30 -12.37
C ALA A 234 -1.15 11.03 -11.72
N ASN A 235 -0.51 11.16 -10.55
CA ASN A 235 -0.13 10.05 -9.71
C ASN A 235 -1.24 9.75 -8.68
N GLU A 236 -1.00 9.93 -7.37
CA GLU A 236 -1.92 9.65 -6.25
C GLU A 236 -2.75 10.88 -5.80
N GLU A 237 -2.67 11.98 -6.53
CA GLU A 237 -3.16 13.28 -6.09
C GLU A 237 -4.67 13.44 -6.30
N LEU A 238 -5.26 12.74 -7.28
CA LEU A 238 -6.68 12.88 -7.62
C LEU A 238 -7.57 12.21 -6.56
N GLY A 239 -7.83 12.96 -5.49
CA GLY A 239 -8.64 12.51 -4.37
C GLY A 239 -8.48 13.38 -3.13
N ASP A 240 -8.12 12.78 -2.00
CA ASP A 240 -8.01 13.50 -0.73
C ASP A 240 -6.86 14.53 -0.73
N ARG A 241 -5.80 14.28 -1.54
CA ARG A 241 -4.66 15.22 -1.71
C ARG A 241 -5.01 16.49 -2.47
N LEU A 242 -6.15 16.58 -3.11
CA LEU A 242 -6.69 17.85 -3.61
C LEU A 242 -6.96 18.86 -2.49
N ASN A 243 -6.87 18.42 -1.22
CA ASN A 243 -6.95 19.26 -0.03
C ASN A 243 -5.60 19.45 0.68
N ASP A 244 -4.48 19.05 0.10
CA ASP A 244 -3.15 19.21 0.70
C ASP A 244 -2.84 20.69 0.94
N LYS A 245 -1.97 20.97 1.92
CA LYS A 245 -1.69 22.31 2.41
C LYS A 245 -0.28 22.83 2.06
N GLU A 246 0.52 22.00 1.41
CA GLU A 246 1.96 22.23 1.20
C GLU A 246 2.22 23.54 0.47
N VAL A 247 1.44 23.84 -0.56
CA VAL A 247 1.58 25.08 -1.35
C VAL A 247 0.67 26.20 -0.84
N THR A 248 -0.58 25.87 -0.49
CA THR A 248 -1.58 26.87 -0.06
C THR A 248 -1.41 27.34 1.38
N GLY A 249 -0.62 26.61 2.19
CA GLY A 249 -0.41 26.86 3.62
C GLY A 249 -1.61 26.52 4.51
N SER A 250 -2.77 26.20 3.95
CA SER A 250 -3.98 25.78 4.67
C SER A 250 -4.62 24.58 3.97
N LYS A 251 -5.18 23.66 4.76
CA LYS A 251 -5.90 22.51 4.23
C LYS A 251 -7.08 22.96 3.36
N GLY A 252 -7.28 22.30 2.23
CA GLY A 252 -8.43 22.56 1.35
C GLY A 252 -9.78 22.24 1.99
N VAL A 253 -10.86 22.70 1.36
CA VAL A 253 -12.23 22.67 1.89
C VAL A 253 -13.15 21.69 1.18
N LEU A 254 -12.66 20.91 0.20
CA LEU A 254 -13.47 19.93 -0.52
C LEU A 254 -13.91 18.80 0.42
N ASN A 255 -15.21 18.50 0.42
CA ASN A 255 -15.68 17.25 1.01
C ASN A 255 -15.42 16.07 0.07
N LYS A 256 -15.71 14.84 0.51
CA LYS A 256 -15.40 13.62 -0.25
C LYS A 256 -16.06 13.58 -1.64
N ASP A 257 -17.32 14.01 -1.75
CA ASP A 257 -18.03 14.01 -3.03
C ASP A 257 -17.43 15.06 -3.98
N GLN A 258 -17.10 16.24 -3.48
CA GLN A 258 -16.41 17.28 -4.24
C GLN A 258 -14.99 16.85 -4.68
N CYS A 259 -14.28 16.06 -3.88
CA CYS A 259 -13.02 15.48 -4.31
C CYS A 259 -13.21 14.54 -5.51
N TYR A 260 -14.25 13.69 -5.51
CA TYR A 260 -14.58 12.84 -6.67
C TYR A 260 -14.95 13.67 -7.90
N GLU A 261 -15.80 14.67 -7.74
CA GLU A 261 -16.21 15.58 -8.82
C GLU A 261 -15.00 16.29 -9.44
N THR A 262 -14.09 16.79 -8.60
CA THR A 262 -12.87 17.49 -9.05
C THR A 262 -11.89 16.54 -9.73
N ALA A 263 -11.66 15.34 -9.19
CA ALA A 263 -10.82 14.32 -9.81
C ALA A 263 -11.35 13.90 -11.20
N ASN A 264 -12.67 13.65 -11.31
CA ASN A 264 -13.31 13.32 -12.59
C ASN A 264 -13.20 14.49 -13.58
N MET A 265 -13.34 15.74 -13.12
CA MET A 265 -13.17 16.93 -13.95
C MET A 265 -11.75 17.05 -14.49
N ILE A 266 -10.72 16.88 -13.64
CA ILE A 266 -9.32 16.97 -14.04
C ILE A 266 -9.00 15.89 -15.09
N ASN A 267 -9.38 14.64 -14.86
CA ASN A 267 -9.23 13.55 -15.83
C ASN A 267 -9.93 13.86 -17.17
N SER A 268 -11.11 14.43 -17.13
CA SER A 268 -11.85 14.84 -18.34
C SER A 268 -11.16 15.97 -19.11
N GLU A 269 -10.64 16.96 -18.40
CA GLU A 269 -9.88 18.07 -19.00
C GLU A 269 -8.54 17.60 -19.59
N PHE A 270 -7.88 16.64 -18.95
CA PHE A 270 -6.67 15.99 -19.47
C PHE A 270 -6.93 15.34 -20.83
N VAL A 271 -7.92 14.45 -20.92
CA VAL A 271 -8.25 13.75 -22.19
C VAL A 271 -8.58 14.75 -23.28
N LYS A 272 -9.48 15.71 -23.03
CA LYS A 272 -9.87 16.74 -23.99
C LYS A 272 -8.67 17.53 -24.49
N LEU A 273 -7.78 17.94 -23.57
CA LEU A 273 -6.60 18.72 -23.88
C LEU A 273 -5.67 17.93 -24.80
N ILE A 274 -5.25 16.73 -24.40
CA ILE A 274 -4.30 15.91 -25.18
C ILE A 274 -4.86 15.61 -26.56
N ARG A 275 -6.14 15.24 -26.68
CA ARG A 275 -6.78 14.99 -27.99
C ARG A 275 -6.77 16.24 -28.88
N SER A 276 -6.99 17.41 -28.30
CA SER A 276 -7.01 18.69 -29.05
C SER A 276 -5.67 19.08 -29.67
N LEU A 277 -4.56 18.59 -29.14
CA LEU A 277 -3.21 18.87 -29.64
C LEU A 277 -2.95 18.18 -31.00
N GLY A 278 -3.68 17.11 -31.32
CA GLY A 278 -3.56 16.40 -32.59
C GLY A 278 -2.24 15.63 -32.76
N GLY A 279 -1.89 15.30 -34.02
CA GLY A 279 -0.78 14.38 -34.29
C GLY A 279 -1.05 13.01 -33.66
N ASN A 280 -0.01 12.32 -33.14
CA ASN A 280 -0.18 11.04 -32.49
C ASN A 280 -0.98 11.13 -31.17
N ASN A 281 -1.10 12.32 -30.58
CA ASN A 281 -1.94 12.53 -29.39
C ASN A 281 -3.44 12.32 -29.66
N ALA A 282 -3.88 12.38 -30.92
CA ALA A 282 -5.27 12.11 -31.28
C ALA A 282 -5.68 10.66 -30.96
N ASP A 283 -4.74 9.71 -31.07
CA ASP A 283 -4.98 8.27 -30.89
C ASP A 283 -4.06 7.62 -29.84
N ARG A 284 -3.19 8.40 -29.15
CA ARG A 284 -2.28 7.93 -28.11
C ARG A 284 -3.07 7.32 -26.94
N PHE A 285 -2.58 6.24 -26.36
CA PHE A 285 -3.12 5.71 -25.11
C PHE A 285 -2.92 6.71 -23.98
N LEU A 286 -3.97 6.94 -23.19
CA LEU A 286 -3.98 7.80 -22.03
C LEU A 286 -4.31 6.99 -20.78
N LEU A 287 -3.48 7.12 -19.75
CA LEU A 287 -3.62 6.44 -18.47
C LEU A 287 -4.30 7.39 -17.50
N ILE A 288 -5.46 7.01 -17.02
CA ILE A 288 -6.34 7.81 -16.16
C ILE A 288 -6.10 7.43 -14.71
N ALA A 289 -5.64 8.36 -13.90
CA ALA A 289 -5.42 8.12 -12.49
C ALA A 289 -6.75 7.87 -11.75
N GLY A 290 -6.84 6.77 -11.01
CA GLY A 290 -7.94 6.44 -10.14
C GLY A 290 -8.00 7.38 -8.92
N TYR A 291 -9.09 7.31 -8.14
CA TYR A 291 -9.21 8.12 -6.92
C TYR A 291 -8.14 7.74 -5.88
N ASN A 292 -7.21 8.63 -5.57
CA ASN A 292 -5.97 8.36 -4.81
C ASN A 292 -5.17 7.16 -5.36
N THR A 293 -5.42 6.73 -6.59
CA THR A 293 -4.99 5.42 -7.15
C THR A 293 -5.32 4.21 -6.24
N ASP A 294 -6.18 4.39 -5.24
CA ASP A 294 -6.65 3.34 -4.35
C ASP A 294 -7.72 2.48 -5.02
N ILE A 295 -7.57 1.16 -5.00
CA ILE A 295 -8.49 0.21 -5.66
C ILE A 295 -9.92 0.36 -5.15
N THR A 296 -10.10 0.42 -3.82
CA THR A 296 -11.44 0.47 -3.21
C THR A 296 -12.15 1.77 -3.53
N HIS A 297 -11.44 2.90 -3.44
CA HIS A 297 -11.99 4.21 -3.76
C HIS A 297 -12.23 4.38 -5.26
N THR A 298 -11.34 3.88 -6.12
CA THR A 298 -11.53 3.90 -7.58
C THR A 298 -12.73 3.05 -8.01
N CYS A 299 -12.99 1.96 -7.28
CA CYS A 299 -14.17 1.13 -7.51
C CYS A 299 -15.48 1.71 -6.95
N ASP A 300 -15.48 2.85 -6.25
CA ASP A 300 -16.69 3.57 -5.84
C ASP A 300 -17.41 4.16 -7.07
N ASP A 301 -18.74 4.13 -7.06
CA ASP A 301 -19.57 4.58 -8.20
C ASP A 301 -19.47 6.09 -8.49
N ARG A 302 -18.89 6.88 -7.60
CA ARG A 302 -18.58 8.30 -7.81
C ARG A 302 -17.41 8.53 -8.76
N PHE A 303 -16.44 7.61 -8.80
CA PHE A 303 -15.37 7.66 -9.80
C PHE A 303 -15.92 7.30 -11.18
N LYS A 304 -15.54 8.08 -12.20
CA LYS A 304 -15.96 7.89 -13.58
C LYS A 304 -14.77 7.97 -14.52
N MET A 305 -14.64 6.99 -15.40
CA MET A 305 -13.74 7.13 -16.54
C MET A 305 -14.24 8.28 -17.42
N PRO A 306 -13.35 9.15 -17.93
CA PRO A 306 -13.73 10.25 -18.81
C PRO A 306 -14.22 9.75 -20.17
N GLU A 307 -14.99 10.57 -20.87
CA GLU A 307 -15.31 10.34 -22.29
C GLU A 307 -14.07 10.61 -23.15
N ASP A 308 -13.89 9.82 -24.19
CA ASP A 308 -12.81 9.98 -25.16
C ASP A 308 -13.36 10.01 -26.60
N THR A 309 -12.70 10.79 -27.46
CA THR A 309 -12.99 10.82 -28.91
C THR A 309 -12.23 9.73 -29.65
N ALA A 310 -11.18 9.16 -29.07
CA ALA A 310 -10.45 8.02 -29.60
C ALA A 310 -11.03 6.72 -29.02
N ASP A 311 -11.37 5.79 -29.89
CA ASP A 311 -11.99 4.53 -29.48
C ASP A 311 -10.99 3.61 -28.80
N SER A 312 -11.35 3.11 -27.62
CA SER A 312 -10.57 2.11 -26.87
C SER A 312 -9.12 2.54 -26.53
N LYS A 313 -8.91 3.83 -26.18
CA LYS A 313 -7.57 4.40 -25.92
C LYS A 313 -7.37 4.86 -24.47
N LEU A 314 -8.30 4.58 -23.58
CA LEU A 314 -8.15 4.89 -22.17
C LEU A 314 -7.74 3.65 -21.36
N LEU A 315 -6.77 3.84 -20.48
CA LEU A 315 -6.29 2.91 -19.47
C LEU A 315 -6.58 3.48 -18.10
N LEU A 316 -6.69 2.63 -17.07
CA LEU A 316 -6.90 3.03 -15.68
C LEU A 316 -5.66 2.74 -14.84
N SER A 317 -5.18 3.72 -14.06
CA SER A 317 -4.08 3.57 -13.11
C SER A 317 -4.61 3.39 -11.68
N VAL A 318 -4.13 2.34 -11.00
CA VAL A 318 -4.29 2.14 -9.56
C VAL A 318 -2.97 1.64 -8.96
N HIS A 319 -2.79 1.82 -7.65
CA HIS A 319 -1.62 1.34 -6.91
C HIS A 319 -2.02 0.25 -5.92
N TYR A 320 -1.08 -0.62 -5.56
CA TYR A 320 -1.33 -1.74 -4.67
C TYR A 320 -0.21 -1.93 -3.63
N TYR A 321 -0.49 -1.53 -2.39
CA TYR A 321 0.40 -1.71 -1.24
C TYR A 321 -0.34 -2.36 -0.04
N THR A 322 -1.19 -3.37 -0.33
CA THR A 322 -1.99 -4.02 0.69
C THR A 322 -1.47 -5.43 1.01
N PRO A 323 -1.27 -5.80 2.29
CA PRO A 323 -1.43 -4.93 3.47
C PRO A 323 -0.25 -3.95 3.62
N TRP A 324 -0.54 -2.70 3.97
CA TRP A 324 0.46 -1.63 4.11
C TRP A 324 1.62 -2.01 5.03
N ASP A 325 1.31 -2.64 6.16
CA ASP A 325 2.31 -3.00 7.17
C ASP A 325 3.33 -4.04 6.65
N TYR A 326 2.95 -4.89 5.69
CA TYR A 326 3.87 -5.79 5.01
C TYR A 326 4.61 -5.09 3.86
N CYS A 327 3.90 -4.34 3.02
CA CYS A 327 4.48 -3.76 1.82
C CYS A 327 5.44 -2.60 2.10
N ALA A 328 5.11 -1.72 3.06
CA ALA A 328 5.74 -0.41 3.19
C ALA A 328 6.35 -0.13 4.58
N THR A 329 6.22 -1.04 5.54
CA THR A 329 6.84 -0.91 6.86
C THR A 329 7.66 -2.16 7.20
N GLU A 330 8.42 -2.13 8.29
CA GLU A 330 9.13 -3.31 8.80
C GLU A 330 8.37 -3.98 9.97
N SER A 331 7.12 -3.58 10.19
CA SER A 331 6.34 -4.08 11.32
C SER A 331 5.76 -5.48 11.07
N VAL A 332 5.45 -5.84 9.82
CA VAL A 332 5.01 -7.18 9.44
C VAL A 332 6.01 -7.79 8.47
N ASN A 333 6.50 -8.99 8.79
CA ASN A 333 7.55 -9.66 8.03
C ASN A 333 7.07 -10.90 7.25
N HIS A 334 5.83 -11.33 7.43
CA HIS A 334 5.28 -12.51 6.77
C HIS A 334 4.02 -12.21 5.97
N TRP A 335 3.87 -12.92 4.85
CA TRP A 335 2.70 -12.89 3.99
C TRP A 335 2.37 -14.32 3.55
N GLY A 336 1.15 -14.57 3.09
CA GLY A 336 0.75 -15.87 2.55
C GLY A 336 -0.21 -16.66 3.43
N SER A 337 -0.84 -15.99 4.43
CA SER A 337 -1.99 -16.59 5.11
C SER A 337 -3.20 -16.66 4.17
N PRO A 338 -4.18 -17.52 4.43
CA PRO A 338 -5.44 -17.57 3.67
C PRO A 338 -6.11 -16.21 3.52
N LYS A 339 -6.08 -15.39 4.58
CA LYS A 339 -6.63 -14.03 4.60
C LYS A 339 -5.86 -13.09 3.67
N ASN A 340 -4.53 -13.22 3.56
CA ASN A 340 -3.74 -12.41 2.65
C ASN A 340 -4.10 -12.70 1.18
N TYR A 341 -4.24 -13.99 0.83
CA TYR A 341 -4.69 -14.39 -0.51
C TYR A 341 -6.11 -13.91 -0.80
N GLU A 342 -7.04 -14.07 0.15
CA GLU A 342 -8.42 -13.60 0.00
C GLU A 342 -8.50 -12.09 -0.24
N GLU A 343 -7.74 -11.29 0.53
CA GLU A 343 -7.69 -9.84 0.40
C GLU A 343 -7.11 -9.41 -0.94
N GLN A 344 -5.96 -9.96 -1.34
CA GLN A 344 -5.31 -9.62 -2.62
C GLN A 344 -6.21 -10.03 -3.79
N ASN A 345 -6.69 -11.26 -3.83
CA ASN A 345 -7.53 -11.77 -4.90
C ASN A 345 -8.85 -10.99 -5.00
N GLY A 346 -9.49 -10.68 -3.87
CA GLY A 346 -10.74 -9.93 -3.84
C GLY A 346 -10.59 -8.47 -4.31
N LEU A 347 -9.45 -7.81 -4.04
CA LEU A 347 -9.19 -6.47 -4.54
C LEU A 347 -8.95 -6.45 -6.05
N PHE A 348 -8.21 -7.44 -6.58
CA PHE A 348 -7.98 -7.56 -8.02
C PHE A 348 -9.26 -7.95 -8.77
N GLU A 349 -10.06 -8.86 -8.23
CA GLU A 349 -11.38 -9.20 -8.79
C GLU A 349 -12.28 -7.95 -8.87
N LYS A 350 -12.28 -7.12 -7.84
CA LYS A 350 -13.08 -5.89 -7.79
C LYS A 350 -12.76 -4.90 -8.92
N LEU A 351 -11.50 -4.85 -9.37
CA LEU A 351 -11.07 -4.04 -10.50
C LEU A 351 -11.60 -4.56 -11.85
N SER A 352 -11.99 -5.84 -11.95
CA SER A 352 -12.43 -6.45 -13.20
C SER A 352 -13.63 -5.76 -13.84
N LYS A 353 -14.40 -4.97 -13.05
CA LYS A 353 -15.48 -4.14 -13.59
C LYS A 353 -15.01 -3.16 -14.67
N PHE A 354 -13.75 -2.73 -14.65
CA PHE A 354 -13.20 -1.82 -15.66
C PHE A 354 -12.73 -2.57 -16.90
N SER A 355 -12.03 -3.71 -16.73
CA SER A 355 -11.64 -4.53 -17.89
C SER A 355 -12.86 -5.13 -18.61
N GLN A 356 -13.93 -5.46 -17.91
CA GLN A 356 -15.22 -5.87 -18.51
C GLN A 356 -15.89 -4.75 -19.32
N GLN A 357 -15.57 -3.48 -19.06
CA GLN A 357 -16.00 -2.33 -19.84
C GLN A 357 -15.04 -1.98 -20.97
N GLY A 358 -13.94 -2.75 -21.15
CA GLY A 358 -12.94 -2.56 -22.19
C GLY A 358 -11.80 -1.60 -21.81
N TYR A 359 -11.70 -1.16 -20.55
CA TYR A 359 -10.56 -0.37 -20.07
C TYR A 359 -9.44 -1.30 -19.60
N GLY A 360 -8.24 -1.13 -20.13
CA GLY A 360 -7.06 -1.79 -19.62
C GLY A 360 -6.67 -1.21 -18.24
N VAL A 361 -6.23 -2.04 -17.31
CA VAL A 361 -5.82 -1.61 -15.97
C VAL A 361 -4.31 -1.74 -15.80
N VAL A 362 -3.68 -0.68 -15.31
CA VAL A 362 -2.28 -0.64 -14.90
C VAL A 362 -2.22 -0.59 -13.38
N ILE A 363 -1.55 -1.56 -12.77
CA ILE A 363 -1.15 -1.47 -11.36
C ILE A 363 0.14 -0.64 -11.36
N GLY A 364 -0.01 0.69 -11.36
CA GLY A 364 1.06 1.66 -11.61
C GLY A 364 2.19 1.64 -10.58
N GLU A 365 1.88 1.16 -9.37
CA GLU A 365 2.85 0.92 -8.32
C GLU A 365 2.44 -0.27 -7.45
N TYR A 366 3.39 -1.12 -7.15
CA TYR A 366 3.34 -2.12 -6.09
C TYR A 366 4.77 -2.47 -5.69
N ALA A 367 5.03 -2.74 -4.42
CA ALA A 367 6.33 -3.21 -3.94
C ALA A 367 6.23 -3.84 -2.56
N VAL A 368 7.28 -4.58 -2.21
CA VAL A 368 7.58 -4.98 -0.83
C VAL A 368 8.91 -4.36 -0.45
N MET A 369 8.97 -3.69 0.71
CA MET A 369 10.14 -2.96 1.18
C MET A 369 11.37 -3.86 1.31
N THR A 370 12.51 -3.45 0.76
CA THR A 370 13.75 -4.24 0.72
C THR A 370 14.92 -3.60 1.48
N LYS A 371 14.65 -2.68 2.40
CA LYS A 371 15.67 -1.89 3.10
C LYS A 371 16.76 -2.72 3.78
N HIS A 372 16.40 -3.89 4.31
CA HIS A 372 17.32 -4.83 4.97
C HIS A 372 17.44 -6.18 4.24
N GLY A 373 17.17 -6.20 2.95
CA GLY A 373 17.07 -7.38 2.12
C GLY A 373 15.63 -7.73 1.79
N VAL A 374 15.46 -8.79 1.01
CA VAL A 374 14.12 -9.26 0.62
C VAL A 374 13.41 -9.83 1.84
N LYS A 375 12.19 -9.37 2.10
CA LYS A 375 11.36 -9.92 3.18
C LYS A 375 10.98 -11.37 2.91
N PRO A 376 10.77 -12.18 3.97
CA PRO A 376 10.12 -13.48 3.83
C PRO A 376 8.81 -13.36 3.05
N ASP A 377 8.51 -14.38 2.24
CA ASP A 377 7.26 -14.51 1.47
C ASP A 377 7.03 -13.45 0.37
N THR A 378 8.06 -12.63 0.03
CA THR A 378 7.98 -11.66 -1.09
C THR A 378 7.72 -12.38 -2.43
N ASP A 379 8.28 -13.56 -2.61
CA ASP A 379 8.05 -14.44 -3.75
C ASP A 379 6.58 -14.85 -3.87
N LYS A 380 5.94 -15.24 -2.78
CA LYS A 380 4.51 -15.58 -2.74
C LYS A 380 3.63 -14.37 -3.07
N PHE A 381 3.96 -13.20 -2.47
CA PHE A 381 3.23 -11.97 -2.70
C PHE A 381 3.25 -11.56 -4.18
N TYR A 382 4.45 -11.56 -4.80
CA TYR A 382 4.58 -11.18 -6.21
C TYR A 382 3.99 -12.24 -7.14
N SER A 383 4.21 -13.53 -6.89
CA SER A 383 3.63 -14.58 -7.73
C SER A 383 2.11 -14.50 -7.79
N ASN A 384 1.45 -14.38 -6.63
CA ASN A 384 -0.01 -14.27 -6.59
C ASN A 384 -0.53 -12.96 -7.21
N LEU A 385 0.20 -11.84 -7.04
CA LEU A 385 -0.13 -10.57 -7.68
C LEU A 385 -0.05 -10.70 -9.21
N LEU A 386 1.01 -11.29 -9.73
CA LEU A 386 1.22 -11.46 -11.17
C LEU A 386 0.20 -12.45 -11.78
N ASP A 387 -0.15 -13.51 -11.06
CA ASP A 387 -1.23 -14.42 -11.47
C ASP A 387 -2.58 -13.71 -11.57
N ASN A 388 -2.90 -12.82 -10.62
CA ASN A 388 -4.09 -11.98 -10.71
C ASN A 388 -4.02 -11.01 -11.89
N CYS A 389 -2.84 -10.44 -12.19
CA CYS A 389 -2.66 -9.62 -13.37
C CYS A 389 -2.90 -10.40 -14.67
N ASP A 390 -2.45 -11.64 -14.75
CA ASP A 390 -2.69 -12.51 -15.90
C ASP A 390 -4.16 -12.92 -16.02
N LEU A 391 -4.83 -13.21 -14.90
CA LEU A 391 -6.24 -13.58 -14.90
C LEU A 391 -7.16 -12.47 -15.40
N TYR A 392 -6.87 -11.21 -15.02
CA TYR A 392 -7.77 -10.07 -15.26
C TYR A 392 -7.28 -9.11 -16.36
N ASP A 393 -6.18 -9.42 -17.07
CA ASP A 393 -5.52 -8.56 -18.05
C ASP A 393 -5.08 -7.21 -17.44
N TYR A 394 -4.19 -7.24 -16.44
CA TYR A 394 -3.59 -6.04 -15.85
C TYR A 394 -2.09 -5.98 -16.14
N CYS A 395 -1.57 -4.75 -16.29
CA CYS A 395 -0.14 -4.49 -16.41
C CYS A 395 0.44 -4.14 -15.02
N PRO A 396 1.24 -5.00 -14.41
CA PRO A 396 1.92 -4.71 -13.16
C PRO A 396 3.15 -3.83 -13.41
N VAL A 397 3.32 -2.72 -12.67
CA VAL A 397 4.47 -1.83 -12.74
C VAL A 397 5.12 -1.72 -11.36
N LEU A 398 6.21 -2.46 -11.16
CA LEU A 398 6.94 -2.53 -9.89
C LEU A 398 7.45 -1.15 -9.48
N TRP A 399 7.16 -0.69 -8.27
CA TRP A 399 7.84 0.48 -7.72
C TRP A 399 9.27 0.11 -7.34
N ASP A 400 10.23 0.74 -8.02
CA ASP A 400 11.64 0.58 -7.74
C ASP A 400 12.34 1.93 -7.62
N CYS A 401 12.96 2.15 -6.47
CA CYS A 401 13.83 3.30 -6.23
C CYS A 401 15.29 2.85 -5.97
N ASN A 402 15.78 1.91 -6.78
CA ASN A 402 17.09 1.27 -6.66
C ASN A 402 17.15 0.21 -5.54
N ASP A 403 15.98 -0.33 -5.15
CA ASP A 403 15.89 -1.37 -4.11
C ASP A 403 15.95 -2.77 -4.71
N PHE A 404 15.15 -3.07 -5.70
CA PHE A 404 15.18 -4.35 -6.42
C PHE A 404 16.20 -4.33 -7.56
N TYR A 405 16.13 -3.35 -8.47
CA TYR A 405 17.07 -3.20 -9.56
C TYR A 405 18.20 -2.23 -9.16
N LYS A 406 19.42 -2.77 -8.99
CA LYS A 406 20.61 -2.02 -8.58
C LYS A 406 21.19 -1.27 -9.76
N ARG A 407 20.82 0.01 -9.92
CA ARG A 407 21.12 0.86 -11.08
C ARG A 407 22.62 1.07 -11.31
N ALA A 408 23.42 1.09 -10.26
CA ALA A 408 24.87 1.27 -10.38
C ALA A 408 25.61 0.03 -10.93
N THR A 409 25.02 -1.15 -10.83
CA THR A 409 25.63 -2.42 -11.24
C THR A 409 24.85 -3.15 -12.32
N ASN A 410 23.65 -2.66 -12.67
CA ASN A 410 22.71 -3.31 -13.59
C ASN A 410 22.41 -4.76 -13.19
N THR A 411 22.12 -4.99 -11.90
CA THR A 411 21.82 -6.32 -11.34
C THR A 411 20.54 -6.25 -10.50
N THR A 412 19.88 -7.38 -10.33
CA THR A 412 18.76 -7.53 -9.40
C THR A 412 19.25 -7.85 -7.99
N ALA A 413 18.48 -7.45 -6.98
CA ALA A 413 18.82 -7.68 -5.57
C ALA A 413 18.59 -9.13 -5.12
N ASP A 414 17.72 -9.85 -5.81
CA ASP A 414 17.33 -11.22 -5.48
C ASP A 414 17.04 -12.02 -6.76
N GLU A 415 17.71 -13.16 -6.91
CA GLU A 415 17.58 -14.00 -8.09
C GLU A 415 16.22 -14.71 -8.17
N THR A 416 15.63 -15.09 -7.03
CA THR A 416 14.33 -15.77 -6.98
C THR A 416 13.23 -14.84 -7.47
N ILE A 417 13.26 -13.58 -7.00
CA ILE A 417 12.29 -12.55 -7.44
C ILE A 417 12.52 -12.20 -8.92
N ALA A 418 13.76 -12.10 -9.36
CA ALA A 418 14.07 -11.84 -10.77
C ALA A 418 13.52 -12.94 -11.68
N GLU A 419 13.64 -14.21 -11.28
CA GLU A 419 13.15 -15.35 -12.04
C GLU A 419 11.61 -15.31 -12.20
N ILE A 420 10.86 -14.80 -11.23
CA ILE A 420 9.40 -14.63 -11.32
C ILE A 420 9.05 -13.69 -12.49
N PHE A 421 9.71 -12.55 -12.61
CA PHE A 421 9.46 -11.59 -13.69
C PHE A 421 9.91 -12.13 -15.05
N LEU A 422 11.07 -12.76 -15.13
CA LEU A 422 11.62 -13.37 -16.35
C LEU A 422 10.74 -14.52 -16.84
N SER A 423 10.26 -15.38 -15.93
CA SER A 423 9.38 -16.51 -16.26
C SER A 423 8.07 -16.03 -16.84
N ARG A 424 7.43 -15.01 -16.23
CA ARG A 424 6.18 -14.44 -16.73
C ARG A 424 6.37 -13.84 -18.14
N ARG A 425 7.44 -13.06 -18.36
CA ARG A 425 7.75 -12.50 -19.67
C ARG A 425 7.95 -13.59 -20.73
N TYR A 426 8.74 -14.61 -20.41
CA TYR A 426 9.03 -15.71 -21.32
C TYR A 426 7.77 -16.49 -21.71
N GLU A 427 6.87 -16.74 -20.78
CA GLU A 427 5.58 -17.38 -21.06
C GLU A 427 4.70 -16.53 -22.00
N ASN A 428 4.67 -15.22 -21.79
CA ASN A 428 3.92 -14.29 -22.64
C ASN A 428 4.50 -14.20 -24.06
N GLU A 429 5.82 -14.18 -24.21
CA GLU A 429 6.51 -14.15 -25.50
C GLU A 429 6.31 -15.43 -26.35
N LYS A 430 5.99 -16.57 -25.73
CA LYS A 430 5.73 -17.82 -26.44
C LYS A 430 4.45 -17.81 -27.28
N GLY A 431 3.68 -16.75 -27.24
CA GLY A 431 2.41 -16.64 -27.98
C GLY A 431 1.38 -17.63 -27.50
N LYS A 432 1.32 -17.92 -26.19
CA LYS A 432 0.24 -18.68 -25.59
C LYS A 432 -1.10 -17.99 -25.87
N ASP A 433 -2.13 -18.80 -26.05
CA ASP A 433 -3.50 -18.31 -26.11
C ASP A 433 -3.85 -17.59 -24.80
N VAL A 434 -4.44 -16.41 -24.90
CA VAL A 434 -4.84 -15.57 -23.76
C VAL A 434 -5.75 -16.32 -22.79
N GLU A 435 -6.70 -17.12 -23.30
CA GLU A 435 -7.60 -17.89 -22.47
C GLU A 435 -6.86 -19.03 -21.72
N ALA A 436 -5.80 -19.58 -22.32
CA ALA A 436 -4.95 -20.56 -21.65
C ALA A 436 -4.16 -19.92 -20.51
N ILE A 437 -3.59 -18.72 -20.72
CA ILE A 437 -2.88 -17.95 -19.66
C ILE A 437 -3.81 -17.67 -18.48
N LYS A 438 -5.03 -17.20 -18.76
CA LYS A 438 -6.04 -16.91 -17.72
C LYS A 438 -6.46 -18.16 -16.95
N SER A 439 -6.67 -19.28 -17.65
CA SER A 439 -7.03 -20.55 -17.01
C SER A 439 -5.93 -21.06 -16.09
N GLU A 440 -4.69 -21.05 -16.55
CA GLU A 440 -3.54 -21.47 -15.75
C GLU A 440 -3.31 -20.56 -14.54
N ALA A 441 -3.44 -19.24 -14.71
CA ALA A 441 -3.34 -18.28 -13.62
C ALA A 441 -4.43 -18.52 -12.56
N LYS A 442 -5.67 -18.76 -13.00
CA LYS A 442 -6.77 -19.08 -12.10
C LYS A 442 -6.51 -20.35 -11.29
N GLU A 443 -6.02 -21.40 -11.94
CA GLU A 443 -5.68 -22.66 -11.26
C GLU A 443 -4.59 -22.44 -10.20
N ARG A 444 -3.53 -21.66 -10.51
CA ARG A 444 -2.48 -21.34 -9.54
C ARG A 444 -2.99 -20.53 -8.36
N ILE A 445 -3.85 -19.53 -8.58
CA ILE A 445 -4.49 -18.74 -7.53
C ILE A 445 -5.31 -19.63 -6.59
N GLU A 446 -6.16 -20.50 -7.14
CA GLU A 446 -7.01 -21.40 -6.38
C GLU A 446 -6.17 -22.42 -5.58
N GLU A 447 -5.17 -23.05 -6.21
CA GLU A 447 -4.27 -24.02 -5.58
C GLU A 447 -3.46 -23.37 -4.45
N THR A 448 -2.89 -22.18 -4.68
CA THR A 448 -2.07 -21.50 -3.69
C THR A 448 -2.88 -21.09 -2.47
N ALA A 449 -4.09 -20.55 -2.66
CA ALA A 449 -5.01 -20.20 -1.57
C ALA A 449 -5.47 -21.45 -0.78
N GLN A 450 -5.75 -22.55 -1.47
CA GLN A 450 -6.11 -23.83 -0.83
C GLN A 450 -4.94 -24.37 0.00
N ASN A 451 -3.72 -24.42 -0.57
CA ASN A 451 -2.53 -24.89 0.12
C ASN A 451 -2.24 -24.06 1.38
N ALA A 452 -2.40 -22.74 1.32
CA ALA A 452 -2.26 -21.87 2.48
C ALA A 452 -3.29 -22.23 3.58
N SER A 453 -4.55 -22.51 3.19
CA SER A 453 -5.60 -22.92 4.13
C SER A 453 -5.32 -24.28 4.77
N GLU A 454 -4.80 -25.23 4.01
CA GLU A 454 -4.44 -26.56 4.52
C GLU A 454 -3.24 -26.47 5.48
N GLN A 455 -2.19 -25.75 5.11
CA GLN A 455 -1.02 -25.52 5.97
C GLN A 455 -1.40 -24.82 7.27
N GLN A 456 -2.28 -23.81 7.22
CA GLN A 456 -2.77 -23.15 8.43
C GLN A 456 -3.50 -24.16 9.35
N LYS A 457 -4.37 -25.02 8.81
CA LYS A 457 -5.08 -26.03 9.59
C LYS A 457 -4.14 -27.06 10.19
N GLU A 458 -3.14 -27.52 9.44
CA GLU A 458 -2.15 -28.48 9.91
C GLU A 458 -1.23 -27.90 11.00
N SER A 459 -1.01 -26.59 11.03
CA SER A 459 -0.21 -25.92 12.05
C SER A 459 -0.92 -25.75 13.39
N ILE A 460 -2.22 -26.02 13.47
CA ILE A 460 -3.02 -25.87 14.69
C ILE A 460 -2.81 -27.07 15.62
N GLU A 461 -2.13 -26.85 16.73
CA GLU A 461 -1.91 -27.90 17.75
C GLU A 461 -3.23 -28.38 18.36
N PHE A 462 -4.16 -27.46 18.63
CA PHE A 462 -5.48 -27.75 19.18
C PHE A 462 -6.58 -27.26 18.20
N PRO A 463 -7.06 -28.11 17.26
CA PRO A 463 -8.15 -27.71 16.39
C PRO A 463 -9.48 -27.59 17.17
N PRO A 464 -10.40 -26.71 16.73
CA PRO A 464 -11.74 -26.63 17.33
C PRO A 464 -12.42 -27.99 17.38
N SER A 465 -12.95 -28.38 18.55
CA SER A 465 -13.63 -29.66 18.75
C SER A 465 -14.69 -29.52 19.84
N ASP A 466 -15.79 -30.26 19.73
CA ASP A 466 -16.81 -30.30 20.79
C ASP A 466 -16.39 -31.19 21.98
N ASP A 467 -15.37 -32.02 21.80
CA ASP A 467 -14.88 -32.97 22.83
C ASP A 467 -13.70 -32.41 23.63
N MET A 468 -13.25 -31.21 23.34
CA MET A 468 -12.11 -30.58 24.02
C MET A 468 -12.48 -29.20 24.56
N ALA A 469 -11.97 -28.90 25.75
CA ALA A 469 -11.97 -27.57 26.31
C ALA A 469 -10.58 -26.96 26.14
N ILE A 470 -10.45 -26.02 25.23
CA ILE A 470 -9.19 -25.34 24.95
C ILE A 470 -9.22 -23.97 25.58
N ALA A 471 -8.19 -23.66 26.38
CA ALA A 471 -7.97 -22.33 26.91
C ALA A 471 -7.11 -21.53 25.92
N TRP A 472 -7.52 -20.27 25.68
CA TRP A 472 -6.80 -19.33 24.79
C TRP A 472 -6.96 -17.89 25.26
N ILE A 473 -6.07 -17.01 24.80
CA ILE A 473 -6.22 -15.58 24.99
C ILE A 473 -6.97 -14.99 23.82
N MET A 474 -8.17 -14.45 24.03
CA MET A 474 -8.83 -13.54 23.11
C MET A 474 -8.12 -12.20 23.17
N PHE A 475 -7.68 -11.66 22.05
CA PHE A 475 -6.96 -10.38 22.06
C PHE A 475 -7.27 -9.54 20.83
N ALA A 476 -7.43 -8.23 21.03
CA ALA A 476 -7.40 -7.22 19.98
C ALA A 476 -6.64 -5.98 20.49
N SER A 477 -5.70 -5.49 19.66
CA SER A 477 -5.00 -4.21 19.88
C SER A 477 -5.96 -3.01 19.77
N ASN A 478 -5.53 -1.82 20.21
CA ASN A 478 -6.38 -0.62 20.20
C ASN A 478 -6.93 -0.21 18.83
N ASP A 479 -6.20 -0.49 17.77
CA ASP A 479 -6.55 -0.22 16.38
C ASP A 479 -7.18 -1.42 15.67
N TYR A 480 -7.35 -2.54 16.40
CA TYR A 480 -7.76 -3.84 15.85
C TYR A 480 -6.83 -4.38 14.74
N GLY A 481 -5.65 -3.78 14.56
CA GLY A 481 -4.66 -4.21 13.57
C GLY A 481 -4.06 -5.57 13.90
N ILE A 482 -3.88 -5.87 15.20
CA ILE A 482 -3.44 -7.18 15.67
C ILE A 482 -4.56 -7.81 16.51
N SER A 483 -4.94 -9.03 16.15
CA SER A 483 -5.98 -9.79 16.85
C SER A 483 -5.72 -11.29 16.82
N TYR A 484 -6.25 -12.00 17.81
CA TYR A 484 -6.25 -13.45 17.88
C TYR A 484 -7.56 -13.97 18.46
N SER A 485 -8.29 -14.79 17.69
CA SER A 485 -9.47 -15.57 18.08
C SER A 485 -10.43 -14.81 19.01
N VAL A 486 -10.83 -13.59 18.62
CA VAL A 486 -11.77 -12.76 19.38
C VAL A 486 -13.20 -13.27 19.15
N GLY A 487 -13.90 -13.59 20.24
CA GLY A 487 -15.28 -14.07 20.20
C GLY A 487 -15.52 -15.25 21.14
N ASP A 488 -16.78 -15.70 21.23
CA ASP A 488 -17.16 -16.83 22.10
C ASP A 488 -16.85 -18.20 21.48
N VAL A 489 -16.54 -18.21 20.19
CA VAL A 489 -16.11 -19.42 19.48
C VAL A 489 -14.60 -19.40 19.34
N TYR A 490 -13.96 -20.44 19.82
CA TYR A 490 -12.53 -20.65 19.61
C TYR A 490 -12.27 -20.93 18.13
N ASP A 491 -11.54 -20.02 17.49
CA ASP A 491 -11.12 -20.15 16.11
C ASP A 491 -9.66 -19.65 15.97
N PRO A 492 -8.67 -20.55 16.06
CA PRO A 492 -7.26 -20.20 15.93
C PRO A 492 -6.85 -19.70 14.54
N THR A 493 -7.72 -19.87 13.52
CA THR A 493 -7.50 -19.34 12.18
C THR A 493 -7.89 -17.87 12.07
N ASN A 494 -8.74 -17.38 12.97
CA ASN A 494 -9.11 -15.96 13.06
C ASN A 494 -8.04 -15.18 13.83
N CYS A 495 -6.92 -14.91 13.17
CA CYS A 495 -5.79 -14.20 13.73
C CYS A 495 -5.09 -13.31 12.70
N THR A 496 -4.35 -12.33 13.19
CA THR A 496 -3.38 -11.60 12.37
C THR A 496 -2.21 -12.52 12.01
N THR A 497 -1.77 -12.48 10.75
CA THR A 497 -0.63 -13.27 10.27
C THR A 497 0.61 -12.98 11.12
N GLY A 498 1.31 -14.03 11.54
CA GLY A 498 2.50 -13.92 12.39
C GLY A 498 2.24 -13.98 13.90
N VAL A 499 0.98 -13.95 14.36
CA VAL A 499 0.66 -14.22 15.77
C VAL A 499 0.88 -15.69 16.11
N LYS A 500 1.69 -15.95 17.14
CA LYS A 500 1.88 -17.30 17.70
C LYS A 500 1.13 -17.43 19.00
N ALA A 501 0.39 -18.49 19.16
CA ALA A 501 -0.42 -18.75 20.36
C ALA A 501 0.00 -20.04 21.05
N GLY A 502 0.28 -19.96 22.34
CA GLY A 502 0.42 -21.12 23.25
C GLY A 502 -0.92 -21.39 23.92
N ASN A 503 -1.80 -22.12 23.23
CA ASN A 503 -3.08 -22.57 23.79
C ASN A 503 -2.88 -23.84 24.61
N VAL A 504 -3.85 -24.19 25.48
CA VAL A 504 -3.72 -25.39 26.31
C VAL A 504 -5.07 -26.10 26.47
N GLN A 505 -5.07 -27.42 26.44
CA GLN A 505 -6.26 -28.21 26.75
C GLN A 505 -6.49 -28.29 28.27
N ILE A 506 -7.69 -27.93 28.72
CA ILE A 506 -8.13 -28.15 30.11
C ILE A 506 -8.57 -29.61 30.25
N THR A 507 -7.96 -30.31 31.21
CA THR A 507 -8.26 -31.73 31.49
C THR A 507 -8.83 -31.96 32.91
N GLY A 508 -9.02 -30.89 33.70
CA GLY A 508 -9.55 -30.92 35.03
C GLY A 508 -9.03 -29.78 35.91
N GLU A 509 -9.02 -29.99 37.22
CA GLU A 509 -8.42 -29.04 38.18
C GLU A 509 -6.91 -28.95 37.97
N GLY A 510 -6.36 -27.75 38.07
CA GLY A 510 -4.92 -27.53 37.91
C GLY A 510 -4.57 -26.12 37.55
N THR A 511 -3.27 -25.87 37.44
CA THR A 511 -2.71 -24.59 36.97
C THR A 511 -2.26 -24.73 35.53
N TYR A 512 -2.65 -23.79 34.69
CA TYR A 512 -2.42 -23.77 33.26
C TYR A 512 -1.84 -22.42 32.85
N THR A 513 -1.10 -22.39 31.75
CA THR A 513 -0.55 -21.15 31.18
C THR A 513 -0.86 -21.08 29.70
N VAL A 514 -1.37 -19.95 29.26
CA VAL A 514 -1.60 -19.62 27.85
C VAL A 514 -0.79 -18.39 27.45
N SER A 515 -0.42 -18.26 26.18
CA SER A 515 0.40 -17.14 25.73
C SER A 515 0.06 -16.67 24.33
N LEU A 516 0.43 -15.42 24.01
CA LEU A 516 0.49 -14.85 22.68
C LEU A 516 1.87 -14.22 22.47
N ASP A 517 2.41 -14.39 21.26
CA ASP A 517 3.65 -13.75 20.81
C ASP A 517 3.35 -13.00 19.51
N PHE A 518 3.63 -11.70 19.51
CA PHE A 518 3.38 -10.76 18.40
C PHE A 518 4.66 -10.32 17.68
N THR A 519 5.82 -10.90 18.02
CA THR A 519 7.13 -10.45 17.51
C THR A 519 7.20 -10.51 15.99
N ASP A 520 6.55 -11.50 15.36
CA ASP A 520 6.55 -11.69 13.91
C ASP A 520 5.49 -10.83 13.17
N CYS A 521 4.60 -10.15 13.92
CA CYS A 521 3.58 -9.25 13.35
C CYS A 521 3.70 -7.79 13.81
N GLY A 522 4.82 -7.40 14.42
CA GLY A 522 5.19 -6.01 14.65
C GLY A 522 4.76 -5.40 15.97
N SER A 523 4.56 -6.19 17.02
CA SER A 523 4.15 -5.76 18.37
C SER A 523 2.75 -5.16 18.46
N ALA A 524 1.91 -5.68 19.32
CA ALA A 524 0.59 -5.11 19.57
C ALA A 524 0.69 -3.75 20.29
N LYS A 525 -0.17 -2.79 19.95
CA LYS A 525 -0.22 -1.46 20.59
C LYS A 525 -1.45 -1.31 21.45
N GLY A 526 -1.28 -1.40 22.75
CA GLY A 526 -2.37 -1.28 23.72
C GLY A 526 -3.38 -2.42 23.62
N THR A 527 -4.53 -2.27 24.27
CA THR A 527 -5.61 -3.27 24.28
C THR A 527 -6.96 -2.62 24.03
N ALA A 528 -7.69 -3.07 23.00
CA ALA A 528 -9.10 -2.78 22.79
C ALA A 528 -10.00 -3.81 23.48
N PHE A 529 -9.58 -5.09 23.43
CA PHE A 529 -10.28 -6.21 24.07
C PHE A 529 -9.29 -7.30 24.45
N SER A 530 -9.48 -7.93 25.63
CA SER A 530 -8.76 -9.15 26.01
C SER A 530 -9.56 -9.98 27.03
N ALA A 531 -9.57 -11.30 26.84
CA ALA A 531 -10.17 -12.25 27.77
C ALA A 531 -9.45 -13.60 27.69
N LEU A 532 -9.46 -14.37 28.77
CA LEU A 532 -9.20 -15.80 28.72
C LEU A 532 -10.52 -16.50 28.35
N GLY A 533 -10.53 -17.26 27.26
CA GLY A 533 -11.61 -18.12 26.86
C GLY A 533 -11.31 -19.59 27.13
N ILE A 534 -12.32 -20.38 27.47
CA ILE A 534 -12.25 -21.84 27.55
C ILE A 534 -13.38 -22.41 26.67
N SER A 535 -13.03 -22.98 25.50
CA SER A 535 -14.00 -23.59 24.59
C SER A 535 -14.73 -24.73 25.29
N ASN A 536 -16.05 -24.82 25.08
CA ASN A 536 -16.89 -25.83 25.71
C ASN A 536 -16.77 -25.90 27.25
N GLY A 537 -16.25 -24.87 27.91
CA GLY A 537 -15.96 -24.90 29.35
C GLY A 537 -17.20 -25.14 30.20
N GLU A 538 -18.35 -24.55 29.84
CA GLU A 538 -19.61 -24.76 30.57
C GLU A 538 -20.23 -26.17 30.35
N ILE A 539 -19.87 -26.83 29.23
CA ILE A 539 -20.37 -28.13 28.86
C ILE A 539 -19.51 -29.25 29.45
N LEU A 540 -18.20 -29.16 29.31
CA LEU A 540 -17.26 -30.20 29.72
C LEU A 540 -16.82 -30.06 31.19
N PHE A 541 -16.83 -28.82 31.72
CA PHE A 541 -16.43 -28.46 33.09
C PHE A 541 -17.48 -27.53 33.72
N PRO A 542 -18.75 -27.98 33.87
CA PRO A 542 -19.81 -27.12 34.38
C PRO A 542 -19.52 -26.64 35.80
N GLY A 543 -19.68 -25.36 36.03
CA GLY A 543 -19.49 -24.73 37.35
C GLY A 543 -18.02 -24.52 37.76
N TYR A 544 -17.05 -24.90 36.95
CA TYR A 544 -15.64 -24.60 37.22
C TYR A 544 -15.41 -23.09 37.30
N THR A 545 -14.48 -22.68 38.15
CA THR A 545 -13.95 -21.33 38.26
C THR A 545 -12.54 -21.28 37.72
N TYR A 546 -12.22 -20.17 37.04
CA TYR A 546 -10.89 -19.93 36.49
C TYR A 546 -10.35 -18.62 37.07
N THR A 547 -9.33 -18.74 37.94
CA THR A 547 -8.73 -17.61 38.65
C THR A 547 -7.41 -17.25 37.99
N ILE A 548 -7.25 -15.98 37.56
CA ILE A 548 -5.98 -15.49 37.03
C ILE A 548 -5.00 -15.32 38.21
N GLU A 549 -3.87 -16.02 38.15
CA GLU A 549 -2.82 -15.98 39.15
C GLU A 549 -1.73 -14.96 38.77
N GLU A 550 -1.35 -14.93 37.49
CA GLU A 550 -0.28 -14.07 37.00
C GLU A 550 -0.53 -13.66 35.55
N ILE A 551 -0.19 -12.43 35.25
CA ILE A 551 -0.12 -11.92 33.87
C ILE A 551 1.32 -11.43 33.66
N LEU A 552 1.99 -11.93 32.63
CA LEU A 552 3.28 -11.42 32.16
C LEU A 552 3.09 -10.65 30.85
N ILE A 553 3.66 -9.45 30.78
CA ILE A 553 3.74 -8.63 29.59
C ILE A 553 5.22 -8.41 29.27
N ASP A 554 5.67 -8.89 28.11
CA ASP A 554 7.07 -8.88 27.70
C ASP A 554 8.00 -9.55 28.73
N GLY A 555 7.49 -10.61 29.40
CA GLY A 555 8.18 -11.36 30.44
C GLY A 555 8.18 -10.69 31.81
N GLU A 556 7.61 -9.51 31.99
CA GLU A 556 7.50 -8.79 33.26
C GLU A 556 6.11 -8.98 33.89
N VAL A 557 6.07 -9.15 35.24
CA VAL A 557 4.82 -9.30 35.97
C VAL A 557 3.99 -8.01 35.85
N TYR A 558 2.75 -8.17 35.40
CA TYR A 558 1.77 -7.10 35.31
C TYR A 558 0.92 -7.07 36.59
N GLU A 559 0.85 -5.91 37.27
CA GLU A 559 0.01 -5.72 38.43
C GLU A 559 -1.46 -5.55 38.05
N MET A 560 -2.29 -6.54 38.37
CA MET A 560 -3.72 -6.54 38.07
C MET A 560 -4.49 -5.46 38.85
N ALA A 561 -5.42 -4.78 38.20
CA ALA A 561 -6.22 -3.69 38.76
C ALA A 561 -7.45 -4.17 39.56
N GLY A 562 -7.59 -5.47 39.86
CA GLY A 562 -8.71 -6.08 40.59
C GLY A 562 -8.67 -7.59 40.51
N LYS A 563 -9.72 -8.25 41.00
CA LYS A 563 -9.87 -9.70 40.91
C LYS A 563 -10.56 -10.11 39.60
N SER A 564 -10.16 -11.25 39.08
CA SER A 564 -10.87 -11.90 37.96
C SER A 564 -12.16 -12.58 38.45
N TYR A 565 -13.10 -12.78 37.55
CA TYR A 565 -14.27 -13.63 37.75
C TYR A 565 -14.52 -14.50 36.53
N THR A 566 -15.16 -15.61 36.69
CA THR A 566 -15.57 -16.53 35.63
C THR A 566 -17.01 -16.26 35.25
N SER A 567 -17.30 -16.17 33.96
CA SER A 567 -18.66 -15.98 33.41
C SER A 567 -18.83 -16.77 32.11
N SER A 568 -20.02 -16.71 31.52
CA SER A 568 -20.31 -17.24 30.20
C SER A 568 -21.42 -16.41 29.56
N ASP A 569 -21.23 -15.99 28.32
CA ASP A 569 -22.24 -15.21 27.59
C ASP A 569 -23.20 -16.10 26.80
N ASP A 570 -22.77 -17.30 26.38
CA ASP A 570 -23.49 -18.22 25.49
C ASP A 570 -23.88 -19.56 26.15
N GLY A 571 -23.46 -19.78 27.42
CA GLY A 571 -23.68 -21.04 28.13
C GLY A 571 -22.86 -22.22 27.60
N LYS A 572 -21.91 -21.99 26.69
CA LYS A 572 -21.00 -22.99 26.11
C LYS A 572 -19.54 -22.65 26.39
N CYS A 573 -19.10 -21.48 25.97
CA CYS A 573 -17.75 -20.96 26.23
C CYS A 573 -17.69 -20.33 27.62
N THR A 574 -16.67 -20.67 28.39
CA THR A 574 -16.36 -19.95 29.64
C THR A 574 -15.42 -18.80 29.37
N ARG A 575 -15.63 -17.66 30.05
CA ARG A 575 -14.84 -16.45 29.88
C ARG A 575 -14.35 -15.89 31.20
N VAL A 576 -13.10 -15.39 31.21
CA VAL A 576 -12.56 -14.53 32.24
C VAL A 576 -12.09 -13.24 31.57
N ASN A 577 -12.83 -12.14 31.76
CA ASN A 577 -12.46 -10.86 31.16
C ASN A 577 -11.17 -10.32 31.76
N LEU A 578 -10.23 -9.89 30.91
CA LEU A 578 -9.01 -9.18 31.29
C LEU A 578 -9.18 -7.68 31.02
N TYR A 579 -9.68 -7.32 29.83
CA TYR A 579 -10.11 -5.98 29.46
C TYR A 579 -11.33 -6.06 28.54
N ASN A 580 -12.47 -5.64 29.05
CA ASN A 580 -13.71 -5.57 28.29
C ASN A 580 -14.44 -4.26 28.62
N GLY A 581 -14.26 -3.24 27.76
CA GLY A 581 -14.85 -1.91 27.94
C GLY A 581 -16.38 -1.84 27.81
N TRP A 582 -17.03 -2.92 27.36
CA TRP A 582 -18.48 -3.00 27.25
C TRP A 582 -19.15 -3.55 28.52
N VAL A 583 -18.39 -4.16 29.42
CA VAL A 583 -18.88 -4.71 30.71
C VAL A 583 -18.57 -3.70 31.82
N ASN A 584 -19.63 -3.04 32.33
CA ASN A 584 -19.51 -2.04 33.39
C ASN A 584 -19.81 -2.60 34.79
N GLU A 585 -20.51 -3.73 34.88
CA GLU A 585 -20.90 -4.38 36.13
C GLU A 585 -20.62 -5.88 36.03
N VAL A 586 -20.27 -6.50 37.18
CA VAL A 586 -20.07 -7.96 37.25
C VAL A 586 -21.43 -8.62 36.98
N PRO A 587 -21.51 -9.53 36.02
CA PRO A 587 -22.81 -10.16 35.66
C PRO A 587 -23.32 -11.08 36.77
N PRO A 588 -24.65 -11.27 36.88
CA PRO A 588 -25.26 -12.06 37.96
C PRO A 588 -24.79 -13.53 38.03
N GLU A 589 -24.41 -14.10 36.88
CA GLU A 589 -23.92 -15.48 36.74
C GLU A 589 -22.42 -15.61 37.03
N ALA A 590 -21.74 -14.50 37.33
CA ALA A 590 -20.31 -14.50 37.67
C ALA A 590 -20.04 -15.36 38.90
N ARG A 591 -18.90 -16.02 38.88
CA ARG A 591 -18.46 -16.90 39.97
C ARG A 591 -16.95 -16.78 40.21
N THR A 592 -16.53 -17.02 41.44
CA THR A 592 -15.14 -17.07 41.87
C THR A 592 -14.92 -18.31 42.71
N ALA A 593 -13.67 -18.74 42.92
CA ALA A 593 -13.32 -19.94 43.65
C ALA A 593 -13.68 -19.87 45.16
N ASP A 594 -13.80 -18.67 45.73
CA ASP A 594 -14.18 -18.41 47.11
C ASP A 594 -15.61 -17.85 47.25
N GLY A 595 -16.33 -17.67 46.16
CA GLY A 595 -17.68 -17.08 46.14
C GLY A 595 -17.71 -15.57 46.38
N ASP A 596 -16.56 -14.90 46.60
CA ASP A 596 -16.48 -13.47 46.85
C ASP A 596 -16.25 -12.66 45.56
N LEU A 597 -17.28 -11.95 45.11
CA LEU A 597 -17.25 -11.08 43.94
C LEU A 597 -16.81 -9.63 44.28
N THR A 598 -16.42 -9.36 45.52
CA THR A 598 -15.93 -8.03 45.92
C THR A 598 -14.63 -7.71 45.15
N ASP A 599 -14.52 -6.50 44.63
CA ASP A 599 -13.38 -6.03 43.80
C ASP A 599 -13.15 -6.81 42.50
N CYS A 600 -14.12 -7.62 42.06
CA CYS A 600 -14.07 -8.22 40.73
C CYS A 600 -14.33 -7.18 39.62
N SER A 601 -13.59 -7.29 38.54
CA SER A 601 -13.67 -6.37 37.41
C SER A 601 -13.46 -7.09 36.09
N ALA A 602 -14.14 -6.60 35.03
CA ALA A 602 -13.87 -6.96 33.65
C ALA A 602 -12.67 -6.20 33.02
N GLN A 603 -11.94 -5.42 33.85
CA GLN A 603 -10.85 -4.54 33.41
C GLN A 603 -9.66 -4.68 34.35
N ILE A 604 -9.18 -5.89 34.57
CA ILE A 604 -8.02 -6.19 35.41
C ILE A 604 -6.68 -5.94 34.74
N MET A 605 -6.67 -5.84 33.40
CA MET A 605 -5.50 -5.55 32.58
C MET A 605 -5.82 -4.44 31.57
N THR A 606 -5.10 -3.32 31.64
CA THR A 606 -5.21 -2.21 30.69
C THR A 606 -3.84 -1.81 30.20
N LEU A 607 -3.60 -1.95 28.89
CA LEU A 607 -2.36 -1.51 28.27
C LEU A 607 -2.53 -0.13 27.65
N PRO A 608 -1.63 0.83 27.94
CA PRO A 608 -1.69 2.17 27.33
C PRO A 608 -1.64 2.13 25.82
N LYS A 609 -2.43 2.98 25.14
CA LYS A 609 -2.57 3.01 23.67
C LYS A 609 -1.28 3.05 22.86
N LYS A 610 -0.20 3.60 23.44
CA LYS A 610 1.11 3.73 22.76
C LYS A 610 2.13 2.69 23.20
N ARG A 611 1.80 1.85 24.18
CA ARG A 611 2.72 0.81 24.64
C ARG A 611 2.74 -0.31 23.59
N SER A 612 3.91 -0.59 23.04
CA SER A 612 4.15 -1.81 22.28
C SER A 612 4.23 -3.00 23.22
N VAL A 613 3.71 -4.13 22.80
CA VAL A 613 3.70 -5.39 23.53
C VAL A 613 4.11 -6.50 22.56
N ASP A 614 5.18 -7.20 22.90
CA ASP A 614 5.69 -8.32 22.11
C ASP A 614 5.08 -9.65 22.57
N THR A 615 4.88 -9.83 23.86
CA THR A 615 4.34 -11.08 24.41
C THR A 615 3.34 -10.85 25.54
N ILE A 616 2.33 -11.72 25.60
CA ILE A 616 1.40 -11.82 26.74
C ILE A 616 1.40 -13.28 27.20
N SER A 617 1.54 -13.51 28.51
CA SER A 617 1.37 -14.83 29.11
C SER A 617 0.44 -14.73 30.32
N ILE A 618 -0.46 -15.70 30.48
CA ILE A 618 -1.45 -15.74 31.55
C ILE A 618 -1.39 -17.10 32.21
N THR A 619 -1.07 -17.10 33.49
CA THR A 619 -1.19 -18.29 34.34
C THR A 619 -2.48 -18.21 35.16
N PHE A 620 -3.27 -19.28 35.16
CA PHE A 620 -4.55 -19.36 35.84
C PHE A 620 -4.77 -20.72 36.46
N THR A 621 -5.60 -20.77 37.51
CA THR A 621 -6.01 -22.01 38.18
C THR A 621 -7.45 -22.35 37.83
N ALA A 622 -7.69 -23.58 37.35
CA ALA A 622 -9.01 -24.18 37.18
C ALA A 622 -9.40 -24.96 38.43
N LYS A 623 -10.56 -24.67 39.00
CA LYS A 623 -11.08 -25.32 40.23
C LYS A 623 -12.52 -25.81 39.98
N ALA A 624 -12.80 -27.07 40.36
CA ALA A 624 -14.16 -27.62 40.33
C ALA A 624 -15.07 -26.93 41.37
N PRO A 625 -16.40 -26.92 41.18
CA PRO A 625 -17.31 -26.49 42.25
C PRO A 625 -17.20 -27.43 43.46
N ASP A 626 -17.29 -26.86 44.67
CA ASP A 626 -17.23 -27.60 45.94
C ASP A 626 -18.33 -28.64 46.06
#